data_4853b50fcb5c2d0fa3f4a25b163cf9db
#
_entry.id   4853b50fcb5c2d0fa3f4a25b163cf9db
#
_cell.length_a   1.000
_cell.length_b   1.000
_cell.length_c   1.000
_cell.angle_alpha   90.00
_cell.angle_beta   90.00
_cell.angle_gamma   90.00
#
_symmetry.space_group_name_H-M   'P 1'
#
loop_
_entity.id
_entity.type
_entity.pdbx_description
1 polymer ?
#
loop_
_entity_poly.entity_id
_entity_poly.type
_entity_poly.pdbx_seq_one_letter_code
_entity_poly.pdbx_strand_id
1 'polypeptide(L)'
;NFGFSQGFEVYLSPRSERRRQARVERLDNPNVALEGEDGDILDSAVEFLRAHRHERFFLYLHMMDVHQYAYSEDTPLFGTSYSDSYDNAIRWVDSLLGHLLAALNELGLRDRTLIVFAADHGEAFGEHDGEGHARNVYGEVTQTPLILGPPFRLEPGIVVEARSENVDLWPTVLELVGLSPLPDPDGRSLVPEIVAAAGGRAEPDGDGVAFAQIDQAWGRSPGRPRPMVA
;
A
#
# COMPACT_ATOMS: atom_id res chain seq x y z
N ASN A 1 -14.31 9.42 -12.60
CA ASN A 1 -13.09 10.15 -12.30
C ASN A 1 -13.29 10.90 -10.99
N PHE A 2 -12.76 10.38 -9.88
CA PHE A 2 -12.92 10.95 -8.53
C PHE A 2 -11.91 12.08 -8.25
N GLY A 3 -11.25 12.63 -9.27
CA GLY A 3 -10.30 13.74 -9.11
C GLY A 3 -8.88 13.31 -8.72
N PHE A 4 -8.57 12.03 -8.69
CA PHE A 4 -7.22 11.52 -8.34
C PHE A 4 -6.09 11.98 -9.27
N SER A 5 -6.43 12.50 -10.45
CA SER A 5 -5.43 13.09 -11.36
C SER A 5 -5.01 14.51 -10.98
N GLN A 6 -5.66 15.14 -10.00
CA GLN A 6 -5.33 16.52 -9.62
C GLN A 6 -3.93 16.57 -8.97
N GLY A 7 -3.11 17.51 -9.43
CA GLY A 7 -1.74 17.70 -8.95
C GLY A 7 -0.69 16.79 -9.58
N PHE A 8 -1.09 15.83 -10.44
CA PHE A 8 -0.16 14.99 -11.18
C PHE A 8 -0.03 15.46 -12.62
N GLU A 9 1.19 15.59 -13.12
CA GLU A 9 1.49 15.92 -14.51
C GLU A 9 1.20 14.73 -15.44
N VAL A 10 1.43 13.52 -14.94
CA VAL A 10 1.14 12.26 -15.61
C VAL A 10 0.21 11.43 -14.75
N TYR A 11 -0.90 11.01 -15.29
CA TYR A 11 -1.84 10.11 -14.65
C TYR A 11 -2.21 8.98 -15.60
N LEU A 12 -1.84 7.78 -15.25
CA LEU A 12 -2.10 6.59 -16.03
C LEU A 12 -3.03 5.64 -15.26
N SER A 13 -3.95 5.03 -15.98
CA SER A 13 -4.79 3.94 -15.46
C SER A 13 -4.69 2.79 -16.46
N PRO A 14 -3.64 1.98 -16.39
CA PRO A 14 -3.47 0.85 -17.29
C PRO A 14 -4.68 -0.08 -17.18
N ARG A 15 -5.20 -0.52 -18.30
CA ARG A 15 -6.28 -1.51 -18.37
C ARG A 15 -5.89 -2.57 -19.37
N SER A 16 -5.59 -3.74 -18.90
CA SER A 16 -5.31 -4.88 -19.77
C SER A 16 -6.62 -5.35 -20.43
N GLU A 17 -6.57 -5.56 -21.75
CA GLU A 17 -7.69 -6.12 -22.51
C GLU A 17 -7.95 -7.58 -22.10
N ARG A 18 -6.87 -8.31 -21.75
CA ARG A 18 -6.95 -9.68 -21.23
C ARG A 18 -7.79 -9.77 -19.97
N ARG A 19 -7.61 -8.81 -19.04
CA ARG A 19 -8.40 -8.79 -17.80
C ARG A 19 -9.87 -8.50 -18.03
N ARG A 20 -10.18 -7.61 -18.98
CA ARG A 20 -11.57 -7.35 -19.36
C ARG A 20 -12.23 -8.63 -19.86
N GLN A 21 -11.52 -9.40 -20.66
CA GLN A 21 -11.97 -10.67 -21.21
C GLN A 21 -12.10 -11.75 -20.11
N ALA A 22 -11.10 -11.88 -19.24
CA ALA A 22 -11.13 -12.80 -18.10
C ALA A 22 -12.27 -12.48 -17.10
N ARG A 23 -12.59 -11.20 -16.86
CA ARG A 23 -13.75 -10.82 -16.06
C ARG A 23 -15.08 -11.27 -16.67
N VAL A 24 -15.21 -11.20 -17.98
CA VAL A 24 -16.41 -11.68 -18.67
C VAL A 24 -16.49 -13.21 -18.57
N GLU A 25 -15.39 -13.91 -18.83
CA GLU A 25 -15.32 -15.36 -18.71
C GLU A 25 -15.58 -15.86 -17.29
N ARG A 26 -15.15 -15.12 -16.26
CA ARG A 26 -15.40 -15.47 -14.85
C ARG A 26 -16.87 -15.39 -14.45
N LEU A 27 -17.70 -14.62 -15.14
CA LEU A 27 -19.15 -14.64 -14.91
C LEU A 27 -19.76 -16.02 -15.21
N ASP A 28 -19.17 -16.72 -16.18
CA ASP A 28 -19.62 -18.05 -16.60
C ASP A 28 -18.80 -19.18 -15.96
N ASN A 29 -17.57 -18.91 -15.54
CA ASN A 29 -16.67 -19.85 -14.90
C ASN A 29 -15.89 -19.21 -13.73
N PRO A 30 -16.32 -19.40 -12.48
CA PRO A 30 -15.67 -18.81 -11.30
C PRO A 30 -14.20 -19.21 -11.10
N ASN A 31 -13.74 -20.28 -11.74
CA ASN A 31 -12.36 -20.78 -11.63
C ASN A 31 -11.39 -20.15 -12.63
N VAL A 32 -11.84 -19.21 -13.46
CA VAL A 32 -10.93 -18.46 -14.34
C VAL A 32 -10.06 -17.55 -13.49
N ALA A 33 -8.75 -17.74 -13.55
CA ALA A 33 -7.77 -16.87 -12.93
C ALA A 33 -7.91 -15.44 -13.50
N LEU A 34 -7.98 -14.44 -12.60
CA LEU A 34 -7.87 -13.05 -13.00
C LEU A 34 -6.38 -12.72 -13.03
N GLU A 35 -5.85 -12.43 -14.22
CA GLU A 35 -4.55 -11.77 -14.31
C GLU A 35 -4.63 -10.40 -13.64
N GLY A 36 -3.60 -10.07 -12.84
CA GLY A 36 -3.52 -8.80 -12.14
C GLY A 36 -3.29 -7.61 -13.09
N GLU A 37 -3.74 -6.44 -12.69
CA GLU A 37 -3.44 -5.17 -13.37
C GLU A 37 -2.11 -4.58 -12.88
N ASP A 38 -1.58 -5.05 -11.75
CA ASP A 38 -0.41 -4.47 -11.10
C ASP A 38 0.87 -4.67 -11.93
N GLY A 39 0.94 -5.72 -12.76
CA GLY A 39 2.00 -5.88 -13.76
C GLY A 39 2.04 -4.74 -14.77
N ASP A 40 0.90 -4.34 -15.32
CA ASP A 40 0.81 -3.21 -16.27
C ASP A 40 1.15 -1.86 -15.58
N ILE A 41 0.78 -1.72 -14.30
CA ILE A 41 1.17 -0.57 -13.48
C ILE A 41 2.68 -0.51 -13.32
N LEU A 42 3.30 -1.66 -13.01
CA LEU A 42 4.76 -1.76 -12.88
C LEU A 42 5.48 -1.41 -14.18
N ASP A 43 5.04 -1.97 -15.31
CA ASP A 43 5.65 -1.69 -16.61
C ASP A 43 5.58 -0.19 -16.93
N SER A 44 4.43 0.43 -16.70
CA SER A 44 4.25 1.89 -16.86
C SER A 44 5.16 2.70 -15.91
N ALA A 45 5.34 2.22 -14.68
CA ALA A 45 6.24 2.85 -13.70
C ALA A 45 7.70 2.77 -14.15
N VAL A 46 8.15 1.62 -14.66
CA VAL A 46 9.51 1.43 -15.15
C VAL A 46 9.79 2.30 -16.40
N GLU A 47 8.82 2.41 -17.30
CA GLU A 47 8.91 3.32 -18.45
C GLU A 47 9.03 4.78 -18.01
N PHE A 48 8.20 5.21 -17.04
CA PHE A 48 8.28 6.53 -16.44
C PHE A 48 9.66 6.79 -15.82
N LEU A 49 10.18 5.86 -15.02
CA LEU A 49 11.48 5.98 -14.39
C LEU A 49 12.63 6.09 -15.41
N ARG A 50 12.55 5.35 -16.52
CA ARG A 50 13.53 5.46 -17.61
C ARG A 50 13.51 6.83 -18.26
N ALA A 51 12.32 7.37 -18.53
CA ALA A 51 12.14 8.68 -19.17
C ALA A 51 12.61 9.83 -18.26
N HIS A 52 12.33 9.75 -16.96
CA HIS A 52 12.54 10.83 -15.99
C HIS A 52 13.73 10.60 -15.04
N ARG A 53 14.64 9.68 -15.36
CA ARG A 53 15.76 9.28 -14.47
C ARG A 53 16.71 10.42 -14.07
N HIS A 54 16.72 11.53 -14.79
CA HIS A 54 17.56 12.71 -14.53
C HIS A 54 16.79 13.86 -13.86
N GLU A 55 15.53 13.67 -13.58
CA GLU A 55 14.65 14.66 -12.99
C GLU A 55 14.31 14.29 -11.54
N ARG A 56 13.78 15.25 -10.79
CA ARG A 56 13.11 14.95 -9.52
C ARG A 56 11.68 14.56 -9.83
N PHE A 57 11.22 13.47 -9.26
CA PHE A 57 9.86 12.99 -9.46
C PHE A 57 9.22 12.59 -8.13
N PHE A 58 7.90 12.59 -8.13
CA PHE A 58 7.05 11.89 -7.19
C PHE A 58 6.24 10.87 -7.98
N LEU A 59 6.34 9.60 -7.63
CA LEU A 59 5.64 8.51 -8.29
C LEU A 59 4.75 7.81 -7.26
N TYR A 60 3.44 7.78 -7.53
CA TYR A 60 2.46 7.06 -6.73
C TYR A 60 1.93 5.87 -7.54
N LEU A 61 2.07 4.67 -7.00
CA LEU A 61 1.57 3.44 -7.57
C LEU A 61 0.42 2.92 -6.71
N HIS A 62 -0.77 2.84 -7.29
CA HIS A 62 -1.95 2.30 -6.64
C HIS A 62 -2.16 0.86 -7.12
N MET A 63 -1.73 -0.09 -6.30
CA MET A 63 -1.79 -1.51 -6.60
C MET A 63 -3.08 -2.11 -6.05
N MET A 64 -3.71 -3.00 -6.83
CA MET A 64 -5.04 -3.53 -6.54
C MET A 64 -5.13 -5.06 -6.54
N ASP A 65 -4.08 -5.76 -6.91
CA ASP A 65 -4.14 -7.22 -7.07
C ASP A 65 -4.35 -7.94 -5.74
N VAL A 66 -3.78 -7.43 -4.64
CA VAL A 66 -4.03 -7.97 -3.29
C VAL A 66 -5.51 -7.83 -2.93
N HIS A 67 -6.10 -6.64 -3.12
CA HIS A 67 -7.54 -6.40 -2.87
C HIS A 67 -8.45 -7.32 -3.70
N GLN A 68 -7.99 -7.74 -4.88
CA GLN A 68 -8.79 -8.54 -5.80
C GLN A 68 -8.45 -10.03 -5.75
N TYR A 69 -7.51 -10.43 -4.89
CA TYR A 69 -6.98 -11.81 -4.81
C TYR A 69 -6.48 -12.29 -6.18
N ALA A 70 -5.87 -11.37 -6.94
CA ALA A 70 -5.37 -11.63 -8.28
C ALA A 70 -3.86 -11.87 -8.25
N TYR A 71 -3.39 -12.81 -9.04
CA TYR A 71 -1.98 -13.16 -9.19
C TYR A 71 -1.74 -13.80 -10.55
N SER A 72 -0.48 -13.81 -11.01
CA SER A 72 -0.10 -14.47 -12.26
C SER A 72 -0.20 -16.00 -12.14
N GLU A 73 -0.50 -16.66 -13.26
CA GLU A 73 -0.51 -18.13 -13.34
C GLU A 73 0.84 -18.77 -12.95
N ASP A 74 1.93 -18.05 -13.17
CA ASP A 74 3.29 -18.50 -12.82
C ASP A 74 3.65 -18.27 -11.34
N THR A 75 2.77 -17.64 -10.56
CA THR A 75 3.02 -17.40 -9.14
C THR A 75 3.04 -18.71 -8.36
N PRO A 76 4.13 -19.03 -7.63
CA PRO A 76 4.15 -20.20 -6.76
C PRO A 76 3.07 -20.08 -5.68
N LEU A 77 2.19 -21.06 -5.56
CA LEU A 77 1.05 -21.00 -4.65
C LEU A 77 1.41 -21.50 -3.24
N PHE A 78 0.85 -20.86 -2.21
CA PHE A 78 0.86 -21.37 -0.84
C PHE A 78 -0.21 -22.46 -0.68
N GLY A 79 -1.34 -22.31 -1.37
CA GLY A 79 -2.47 -23.23 -1.34
C GLY A 79 -3.66 -22.67 -2.10
N THR A 80 -4.87 -23.19 -1.80
CA THR A 80 -6.09 -22.86 -2.52
C THR A 80 -7.25 -22.45 -1.61
N SER A 81 -7.01 -22.28 -0.31
CA SER A 81 -8.02 -21.71 0.60
C SER A 81 -8.22 -20.22 0.31
N TYR A 82 -9.21 -19.63 0.96
CA TYR A 82 -9.50 -18.20 0.82
C TYR A 82 -8.31 -17.33 1.27
N SER A 83 -7.73 -17.64 2.45
CA SER A 83 -6.52 -16.95 2.92
C SER A 83 -5.29 -17.24 2.06
N ASP A 84 -5.12 -18.48 1.56
CA ASP A 84 -4.04 -18.80 0.63
C ASP A 84 -4.10 -17.95 -0.65
N SER A 85 -5.31 -17.68 -1.15
CA SER A 85 -5.49 -16.83 -2.35
C SER A 85 -5.02 -15.39 -2.10
N TYR A 86 -5.23 -14.88 -0.90
CA TYR A 86 -4.70 -13.58 -0.47
C TYR A 86 -3.17 -13.61 -0.38
N ASP A 87 -2.61 -14.63 0.25
CA ASP A 87 -1.16 -14.82 0.37
C ASP A 87 -0.49 -14.99 -1.01
N ASN A 88 -1.15 -15.66 -1.94
CA ASN A 88 -0.69 -15.79 -3.33
C ASN A 88 -0.64 -14.42 -4.03
N ALA A 89 -1.65 -13.57 -3.81
CA ALA A 89 -1.66 -12.21 -4.34
C ALA A 89 -0.56 -11.32 -3.72
N ILE A 90 -0.32 -11.45 -2.41
CA ILE A 90 0.81 -10.77 -1.75
C ILE A 90 2.13 -11.23 -2.36
N ARG A 91 2.35 -12.53 -2.55
CA ARG A 91 3.57 -13.06 -3.20
C ARG A 91 3.76 -12.53 -4.61
N TRP A 92 2.68 -12.42 -5.36
CA TRP A 92 2.71 -11.82 -6.70
C TRP A 92 3.17 -10.36 -6.65
N VAL A 93 2.51 -9.54 -5.83
CA VAL A 93 2.86 -8.12 -5.66
C VAL A 93 4.30 -7.96 -5.13
N ASP A 94 4.76 -8.80 -4.20
CA ASP A 94 6.14 -8.81 -3.74
C ASP A 94 7.14 -9.06 -4.88
N SER A 95 6.82 -9.98 -5.80
CA SER A 95 7.65 -10.21 -6.99
C SER A 95 7.72 -8.98 -7.91
N LEU A 96 6.61 -8.28 -8.09
CA LEU A 96 6.55 -7.03 -8.87
C LEU A 96 7.38 -5.93 -8.21
N LEU A 97 7.30 -5.78 -6.89
CA LEU A 97 8.14 -4.85 -6.13
C LEU A 97 9.63 -5.19 -6.27
N GLY A 98 9.98 -6.47 -6.28
CA GLY A 98 11.33 -6.94 -6.57
C GLY A 98 11.84 -6.44 -7.94
N HIS A 99 10.99 -6.51 -8.98
CA HIS A 99 11.32 -5.99 -10.31
C HIS A 99 11.47 -4.47 -10.32
N LEU A 100 10.61 -3.73 -9.59
CA LEU A 100 10.74 -2.27 -9.45
C LEU A 100 12.08 -1.89 -8.80
N LEU A 101 12.44 -2.58 -7.71
CA LEU A 101 13.72 -2.34 -7.02
C LEU A 101 14.92 -2.64 -7.92
N ALA A 102 14.86 -3.71 -8.72
CA ALA A 102 15.87 -4.03 -9.72
C ALA A 102 15.99 -2.92 -10.77
N ALA A 103 14.88 -2.42 -11.30
CA ALA A 103 14.86 -1.32 -12.25
C ALA A 103 15.47 -0.01 -11.66
N LEU A 104 15.13 0.31 -10.41
CA LEU A 104 15.73 1.46 -9.71
C LEU A 104 17.25 1.31 -9.56
N ASN A 105 17.75 0.11 -9.27
CA ASN A 105 19.20 -0.17 -9.20
C ASN A 105 19.86 -0.02 -10.58
N GLU A 106 19.29 -0.61 -11.62
CA GLU A 106 19.82 -0.55 -12.99
C GLU A 106 19.88 0.89 -13.53
N LEU A 107 18.90 1.71 -13.16
CA LEU A 107 18.85 3.12 -13.55
C LEU A 107 19.69 4.05 -12.68
N GLY A 108 20.34 3.54 -11.63
CA GLY A 108 21.12 4.32 -10.67
C GLY A 108 20.24 5.27 -9.81
N LEU A 109 19.00 4.89 -9.59
CA LEU A 109 18.03 5.69 -8.84
C LEU A 109 17.90 5.24 -7.38
N ARG A 110 18.30 4.01 -7.03
CA ARG A 110 18.05 3.42 -5.71
C ARG A 110 18.58 4.27 -4.55
N ASP A 111 19.81 4.79 -4.67
CA ASP A 111 20.49 5.55 -3.62
C ASP A 111 20.04 7.02 -3.54
N ARG A 112 19.01 7.40 -4.27
CA ARG A 112 18.45 8.77 -4.26
C ARG A 112 16.92 8.79 -4.34
N THR A 113 16.29 7.65 -4.09
CA THR A 113 14.84 7.51 -4.07
C THR A 113 14.41 7.03 -2.68
N LEU A 114 13.57 7.81 -2.01
CA LEU A 114 12.82 7.35 -0.86
C LEU A 114 11.69 6.46 -1.37
N ILE A 115 11.64 5.21 -0.91
CA ILE A 115 10.58 4.27 -1.23
C ILE A 115 9.69 4.13 -0.01
N VAL A 116 8.39 4.23 -0.21
CA VAL A 116 7.38 4.04 0.82
C VAL A 116 6.42 2.97 0.34
N PHE A 117 6.26 1.92 1.13
CA PHE A 117 5.26 0.88 0.92
C PHE A 117 4.28 0.92 2.09
N ALA A 118 3.00 1.07 1.78
CA ALA A 118 1.94 1.13 2.78
C ALA A 118 0.67 0.47 2.24
N ALA A 119 -0.21 0.04 3.13
CA ALA A 119 -1.57 -0.35 2.80
C ALA A 119 -2.57 0.57 3.51
N ASP A 120 -3.76 0.70 2.94
CA ASP A 120 -4.85 1.51 3.47
C ASP A 120 -5.64 0.79 4.57
N HIS A 121 -5.77 -0.55 4.47
CA HIS A 121 -6.42 -1.42 5.44
C HIS A 121 -5.85 -2.83 5.36
N GLY A 122 -6.22 -3.67 6.33
CA GLY A 122 -5.98 -5.10 6.36
C GLY A 122 -7.17 -5.90 5.83
N GLU A 123 -7.23 -7.21 6.18
CA GLU A 123 -8.26 -8.13 5.70
C GLU A 123 -8.57 -9.17 6.77
N ALA A 124 -9.86 -9.55 6.93
CA ALA A 124 -10.32 -10.56 7.88
C ALA A 124 -10.65 -11.87 7.14
N PHE A 125 -10.26 -12.99 7.74
CA PHE A 125 -10.44 -14.36 7.21
C PHE A 125 -11.27 -15.26 8.13
N GLY A 126 -12.20 -14.70 8.88
CA GLY A 126 -13.07 -15.38 9.81
C GLY A 126 -12.86 -14.96 11.27
N GLU A 127 -11.86 -14.11 11.54
CA GLU A 127 -11.65 -13.53 12.86
C GLU A 127 -12.86 -12.67 13.24
N HIS A 128 -13.26 -12.74 14.51
CA HIS A 128 -14.42 -12.02 15.07
C HIS A 128 -15.70 -12.20 14.23
N ASP A 129 -15.91 -13.40 13.65
CA ASP A 129 -17.02 -13.71 12.75
C ASP A 129 -17.11 -12.76 11.53
N GLY A 130 -15.95 -12.13 11.17
CA GLY A 130 -15.80 -11.20 10.06
C GLY A 130 -15.09 -11.82 8.87
N GLU A 131 -15.46 -11.42 7.68
CA GLU A 131 -14.81 -11.77 6.42
C GLU A 131 -14.68 -10.52 5.55
N GLY A 132 -13.48 -10.30 5.01
CA GLY A 132 -13.17 -9.12 4.21
C GLY A 132 -12.93 -7.88 5.08
N HIS A 133 -13.10 -6.71 4.51
CA HIS A 133 -12.87 -5.41 5.14
C HIS A 133 -14.12 -4.53 5.10
N ALA A 134 -14.04 -3.29 5.62
CA ALA A 134 -15.13 -2.30 5.63
C ALA A 134 -16.37 -2.72 6.43
N ARG A 135 -16.23 -3.62 7.41
CA ARG A 135 -17.34 -4.12 8.25
C ARG A 135 -17.12 -3.92 9.74
N ASN A 136 -15.87 -3.86 10.15
CA ASN A 136 -15.45 -3.69 11.55
C ASN A 136 -14.13 -2.92 11.60
N VAL A 137 -13.60 -2.68 12.80
CA VAL A 137 -12.32 -2.00 13.06
C VAL A 137 -11.43 -2.81 13.99
N TYR A 138 -11.50 -4.14 13.91
CA TYR A 138 -10.58 -5.01 14.63
C TYR A 138 -9.17 -4.97 14.04
N GLY A 139 -8.19 -5.51 14.78
CA GLY A 139 -6.78 -5.45 14.46
C GLY A 139 -6.44 -5.99 13.07
N GLU A 140 -7.06 -7.11 12.67
CA GLU A 140 -6.86 -7.74 11.35
C GLU A 140 -7.22 -6.82 10.18
N VAL A 141 -8.06 -5.80 10.41
CA VAL A 141 -8.48 -4.84 9.38
C VAL A 141 -7.77 -3.50 9.52
N THR A 142 -7.30 -3.14 10.72
CA THR A 142 -6.71 -1.83 10.99
C THR A 142 -5.19 -1.85 11.08
N GLN A 143 -4.55 -3.00 11.34
CA GLN A 143 -3.10 -3.13 11.33
C GLN A 143 -2.61 -3.32 9.89
N THR A 144 -1.84 -2.36 9.42
CA THR A 144 -1.33 -2.31 8.05
C THR A 144 0.19 -2.22 8.02
N PRO A 145 0.87 -2.75 6.99
CA PRO A 145 2.29 -2.57 6.82
C PRO A 145 2.62 -1.11 6.49
N LEU A 146 3.71 -0.61 7.07
CA LEU A 146 4.39 0.61 6.65
C LEU A 146 5.89 0.32 6.58
N ILE A 147 6.46 0.35 5.39
CA ILE A 147 7.87 0.07 5.15
C ILE A 147 8.51 1.28 4.46
N LEU A 148 9.61 1.75 5.02
CA LEU A 148 10.38 2.85 4.48
C LEU A 148 11.74 2.35 3.98
N GLY A 149 12.06 2.65 2.73
CA GLY A 149 13.35 2.41 2.10
C GLY A 149 14.06 3.73 1.77
N PRO A 150 14.74 4.35 2.75
CA PRO A 150 15.39 5.63 2.52
C PRO A 150 16.57 5.50 1.55
N PRO A 151 16.95 6.60 0.85
CA PRO A 151 18.09 6.64 -0.04
C PRO A 151 19.44 6.75 0.70
N PHE A 152 19.41 7.01 2.00
CA PHE A 152 20.60 7.08 2.84
C PHE A 152 20.80 5.76 3.60
N ARG A 153 22.04 5.51 4.02
CA ARG A 153 22.37 4.27 4.73
C ARG A 153 21.76 4.28 6.13
N LEU A 154 20.80 3.40 6.34
CA LEU A 154 20.38 2.89 7.64
C LEU A 154 20.71 1.40 7.68
N GLU A 155 21.00 0.88 8.87
CA GLU A 155 21.08 -0.57 9.05
C GLU A 155 19.72 -1.19 8.66
N PRO A 156 19.72 -2.26 7.84
CA PRO A 156 18.46 -2.90 7.46
C PRO A 156 17.81 -3.58 8.67
N GLY A 157 16.49 -3.65 8.65
CA GLY A 157 15.72 -4.36 9.68
C GLY A 157 15.48 -3.55 10.95
N ILE A 158 15.61 -2.22 10.89
CA ILE A 158 15.16 -1.35 11.99
C ILE A 158 13.63 -1.48 12.09
N VAL A 159 13.15 -1.82 13.28
CA VAL A 159 11.73 -1.86 13.61
C VAL A 159 11.43 -0.66 14.51
N VAL A 160 10.39 0.07 14.16
CA VAL A 160 9.83 1.16 14.96
C VAL A 160 8.60 0.58 15.67
N GLU A 161 8.66 0.50 17.00
CA GLU A 161 7.60 -0.09 17.82
C GLU A 161 6.50 0.92 18.18
N ALA A 162 6.76 2.21 17.97
CA ALA A 162 5.79 3.26 18.23
C ALA A 162 4.53 3.07 17.37
N ARG A 163 3.38 3.32 17.98
CA ARG A 163 2.11 3.30 17.26
C ARG A 163 2.08 4.41 16.22
N SER A 164 1.65 4.05 15.01
CA SER A 164 1.52 4.97 13.88
C SER A 164 0.17 4.81 13.19
N GLU A 165 -0.25 5.84 12.49
CA GLU A 165 -1.49 5.89 11.73
C GLU A 165 -1.20 6.29 10.27
N ASN A 166 -2.09 5.97 9.35
CA ASN A 166 -1.91 6.34 7.93
C ASN A 166 -1.82 7.87 7.71
N VAL A 167 -2.37 8.67 8.61
CA VAL A 167 -2.25 10.14 8.57
C VAL A 167 -0.83 10.63 8.88
N ASP A 168 0.01 9.82 9.52
CA ASP A 168 1.41 10.12 9.84
C ASP A 168 2.34 10.01 8.62
N LEU A 169 1.87 9.35 7.56
CA LEU A 169 2.67 9.05 6.38
C LEU A 169 3.20 10.33 5.71
N TRP A 170 2.31 11.30 5.42
CA TRP A 170 2.71 12.52 4.73
C TRP A 170 3.61 13.42 5.56
N PRO A 171 3.34 13.71 6.85
CA PRO A 171 4.27 14.42 7.71
C PRO A 171 5.67 13.79 7.73
N THR A 172 5.72 12.45 7.83
CA THR A 172 6.98 11.69 7.83
C THR A 172 7.73 11.80 6.50
N VAL A 173 7.05 11.60 5.38
CA VAL A 173 7.65 11.68 4.04
C VAL A 173 8.20 13.08 3.78
N LEU A 174 7.43 14.13 4.07
CA LEU A 174 7.85 15.51 3.84
C LEU A 174 9.08 15.87 4.66
N GLU A 175 9.16 15.46 5.93
CA GLU A 175 10.34 15.67 6.76
C GLU A 175 11.55 14.91 6.23
N LEU A 176 11.40 13.63 5.85
CA LEU A 176 12.49 12.81 5.31
C LEU A 176 13.08 13.38 4.02
N VAL A 177 12.27 14.03 3.18
CA VAL A 177 12.75 14.66 1.93
C VAL A 177 13.06 16.14 2.08
N GLY A 178 12.97 16.71 3.29
CA GLY A 178 13.33 18.10 3.60
C GLY A 178 12.37 19.13 3.00
N LEU A 179 11.10 18.78 2.82
CA LEU A 179 10.06 19.71 2.39
C LEU A 179 9.32 20.33 3.58
N SER A 180 8.64 21.46 3.31
CA SER A 180 7.83 22.12 4.33
C SER A 180 6.68 21.21 4.80
N PRO A 181 6.35 21.24 6.10
CA PRO A 181 5.22 20.48 6.62
C PRO A 181 3.89 20.95 6.02
N LEU A 182 2.89 20.08 6.04
CA LEU A 182 1.52 20.46 5.73
C LEU A 182 0.98 21.45 6.78
N PRO A 183 0.11 22.39 6.38
CA PRO A 183 -0.60 23.20 7.34
C PRO A 183 -1.61 22.33 8.11
N ASP A 184 -1.58 22.40 9.44
CA ASP A 184 -2.52 21.74 10.36
C ASP A 184 -2.77 20.25 10.01
N PRO A 185 -1.74 19.40 9.96
CA PRO A 185 -1.93 17.98 9.68
C PRO A 185 -2.57 17.28 10.89
N ASP A 186 -3.46 16.32 10.64
CA ASP A 186 -4.01 15.46 11.69
C ASP A 186 -2.96 14.46 12.22
N GLY A 187 -2.00 14.07 11.39
CA GLY A 187 -0.89 13.18 11.74
C GLY A 187 0.37 13.91 12.15
N ARG A 188 1.35 13.16 12.64
CA ARG A 188 2.68 13.61 13.05
C ARG A 188 3.79 12.92 12.28
N SER A 189 4.98 13.51 12.26
CA SER A 189 6.14 12.84 11.70
C SER A 189 6.64 11.73 12.62
N LEU A 190 6.99 10.58 12.05
CA LEU A 190 7.62 9.44 12.72
C LEU A 190 9.16 9.50 12.68
N VAL A 191 9.74 10.56 12.15
CA VAL A 191 11.22 10.72 12.07
C VAL A 191 11.89 10.64 13.45
N PRO A 192 11.35 11.23 14.53
CA PRO A 192 11.94 11.08 15.86
C PRO A 192 12.03 9.62 16.32
N GLU A 193 11.00 8.82 16.09
CA GLU A 193 10.93 7.39 16.42
C GLU A 193 11.91 6.58 15.55
N ILE A 194 11.95 6.85 14.25
CA ILE A 194 12.90 6.22 13.32
C ILE A 194 14.35 6.49 13.76
N VAL A 195 14.68 7.72 14.12
CA VAL A 195 16.02 8.11 14.59
C VAL A 195 16.35 7.44 15.93
N ALA A 196 15.38 7.35 16.84
CA ALA A 196 15.57 6.69 18.13
C ALA A 196 15.83 5.18 17.93
N ALA A 197 14.98 4.50 17.15
CA ALA A 197 15.12 3.09 16.82
C ALA A 197 16.47 2.80 16.13
N ALA A 198 16.86 3.61 15.13
CA ALA A 198 18.13 3.48 14.44
C ALA A 198 19.34 3.71 15.36
N GLY A 199 19.20 4.54 16.38
CA GLY A 199 20.22 4.78 17.38
C GLY A 199 20.22 3.82 18.57
N GLY A 200 19.35 2.79 18.56
CA GLY A 200 19.18 1.83 19.68
C GLY A 200 18.73 2.52 20.98
N ARG A 201 17.99 3.61 20.88
CA ARG A 201 17.47 4.38 22.01
C ARG A 201 15.97 4.09 22.18
N ALA A 202 15.46 4.34 23.39
CA ALA A 202 14.03 4.32 23.61
C ALA A 202 13.34 5.33 22.66
N GLU A 203 12.27 4.86 22.03
CA GLU A 203 11.44 5.73 21.19
C GLU A 203 10.73 6.76 22.06
N PRO A 204 10.45 7.96 21.53
CA PRO A 204 9.64 8.93 22.25
C PRO A 204 8.30 8.32 22.63
N ASP A 205 7.83 8.56 23.84
CA ASP A 205 6.46 8.22 24.25
C ASP A 205 5.49 9.06 23.39
N GLY A 206 4.93 8.42 22.36
CA GLY A 206 3.74 8.94 21.73
C GLY A 206 2.57 8.89 22.71
N ASP A 207 1.47 9.56 22.44
CA ASP A 207 0.26 9.49 23.26
C ASP A 207 -0.36 8.08 23.30
N GLY A 208 0.19 7.15 22.50
CA GLY A 208 -0.18 5.73 22.48
C GLY A 208 -1.60 5.47 21.96
N VAL A 209 -2.27 6.49 21.43
CA VAL A 209 -3.64 6.42 20.93
C VAL A 209 -3.63 6.49 19.41
N ALA A 210 -4.35 5.58 18.76
CA ALA A 210 -4.64 5.60 17.33
C ALA A 210 -6.16 5.45 17.15
N PHE A 211 -6.70 6.04 16.12
CA PHE A 211 -8.13 6.05 15.85
C PHE A 211 -8.44 5.30 14.56
N ALA A 212 -9.41 4.40 14.61
CA ALA A 212 -10.00 3.80 13.44
C ALA A 212 -11.52 3.97 13.50
N GLN A 213 -12.13 4.36 12.37
CA GLN A 213 -13.56 4.56 12.27
C GLN A 213 -14.10 3.99 10.97
N ILE A 214 -15.27 3.36 11.05
CA ILE A 214 -16.01 2.91 9.90
C ILE A 214 -17.46 3.36 9.98
N ASP A 215 -18.02 3.80 8.85
CA ASP A 215 -19.45 4.04 8.70
C ASP A 215 -20.14 2.74 8.25
N GLN A 216 -20.82 2.08 9.19
CA GLN A 216 -21.56 0.84 8.91
C GLN A 216 -22.72 0.99 7.92
N ALA A 217 -23.12 2.23 7.57
CA ALA A 217 -24.15 2.48 6.59
C ALA A 217 -23.62 2.49 5.15
N TRP A 218 -22.31 2.45 4.96
CA TRP A 218 -21.71 2.44 3.62
C TRP A 218 -22.21 1.24 2.80
N GLY A 219 -22.79 1.51 1.62
CA GLY A 219 -23.34 0.46 0.74
C GLY A 219 -24.70 -0.10 1.14
N ARG A 220 -25.37 0.42 2.18
CA ARG A 220 -26.74 0.06 2.58
C ARG A 220 -27.70 1.22 2.34
N SER A 221 -29.00 0.93 2.13
CA SER A 221 -30.06 1.95 2.09
C SER A 221 -30.04 2.82 3.35
N PRO A 222 -30.41 4.13 3.23
CA PRO A 222 -30.16 5.12 4.26
C PRO A 222 -30.85 4.80 5.58
N GLY A 223 -30.18 4.08 6.45
CA GLY A 223 -30.43 4.03 7.88
C GLY A 223 -29.51 5.05 8.57
N ARG A 224 -29.80 5.39 9.82
CA ARG A 224 -28.86 6.22 10.58
C ARG A 224 -27.51 5.49 10.68
N PRO A 225 -26.40 6.11 10.27
CA PRO A 225 -25.09 5.51 10.40
C PRO A 225 -24.81 5.22 11.88
N ARG A 226 -24.27 4.04 12.17
CA ARG A 226 -23.72 3.71 13.48
C ARG A 226 -22.22 3.55 13.29
N PRO A 227 -21.43 4.61 13.53
CA PRO A 227 -19.98 4.49 13.42
C PRO A 227 -19.48 3.47 14.45
N MET A 228 -18.57 2.60 14.03
CA MET A 228 -17.66 1.90 14.92
C MET A 228 -16.39 2.73 15.03
N VAL A 229 -15.90 2.91 16.26
CA VAL A 229 -14.67 3.62 16.57
C VAL A 229 -13.83 2.71 17.45
N ALA A 230 -12.57 2.54 17.10
CA ALA A 230 -11.58 1.79 17.86
C ALA A 230 -10.41 2.69 18.26
#